data_9c78928e41ace01032673be2c3561834
#
_entry.id   9c78928e41ace01032673be2c3561834
#
_cell.length_a   1.000
_cell.length_b   1.000
_cell.length_c   1.000
_cell.angle_alpha   90.00
_cell.angle_beta   90.00
_cell.angle_gamma   90.00
#
_symmetry.space_group_name_H-M   'P 1'
#
loop_
_entity.id
_entity.type
_entity.pdbx_description
1 polymer ?
#
loop_
_entity_poly.entity_id
_entity_poly.type
_entity_poly.pdbx_seq_one_letter_code
_entity_poly.pdbx_strand_id
1 'polypeptide(L)'
;MLSWTREIREHISTYALRTEIRDGDNLLRQLEMGVLDAALVFQPEYWPRLQVEQLLEEKLIQVRLPSRPEPYVYIDWGQDFRRQHDAALPDKARAALSFNLGPLALQYLLQNGGTGYFRTRVVQSYLDSGVLERVPKAPEFSYPTYLVYSRDRDSAALQQAFDLLRELVKSDSDWSQRWDPLT
;
A
#
# COMPACT_ATOMS: atom_id res chain seq x y z
N MET A 1 -0.91 -6.38 -5.39
CA MET A 1 -1.44 -7.39 -4.46
C MET A 1 -2.14 -8.55 -5.17
N LEU A 2 -3.07 -8.32 -6.12
CA LEU A 2 -3.73 -9.43 -6.85
C LEU A 2 -2.75 -10.28 -7.68
N SER A 3 -1.74 -9.67 -8.29
CA SER A 3 -0.67 -10.38 -9.00
C SER A 3 0.13 -11.31 -8.08
N TRP A 4 0.50 -10.85 -6.89
CA TRP A 4 1.22 -11.65 -5.90
C TRP A 4 0.39 -12.85 -5.42
N THR A 5 -0.91 -12.64 -5.17
CA THR A 5 -1.82 -13.73 -4.78
C THR A 5 -1.89 -14.82 -5.85
N ARG A 6 -1.93 -14.43 -7.12
CA ARG A 6 -1.92 -15.38 -8.24
C ARG A 6 -0.61 -16.17 -8.29
N GLU A 7 0.52 -15.48 -8.27
CA GLU A 7 1.84 -16.12 -8.32
C GLU A 7 2.07 -17.09 -7.15
N ILE A 8 1.72 -16.68 -5.93
CA ILE A 8 1.81 -17.54 -4.74
C ILE A 8 0.95 -18.80 -4.93
N ARG A 9 -0.29 -18.66 -5.40
CA ARG A 9 -1.19 -19.78 -5.62
C ARG A 9 -0.68 -20.75 -6.69
N GLU A 10 -0.09 -20.24 -7.76
CA GLU A 10 0.46 -21.07 -8.84
C GLU A 10 1.66 -21.90 -8.38
N HIS A 11 2.50 -21.35 -7.51
CA HIS A 11 3.70 -22.03 -7.00
C HIS A 11 3.42 -22.91 -5.77
N ILE A 12 2.36 -22.63 -5.00
CA ILE A 12 2.00 -23.35 -3.77
C ILE A 12 0.59 -23.96 -3.92
N SER A 13 0.41 -24.74 -4.96
CA SER A 13 -0.91 -25.31 -5.33
C SER A 13 -1.45 -26.36 -4.35
N THR A 14 -0.61 -26.91 -3.47
CA THR A 14 -1.01 -27.93 -2.48
C THR A 14 -1.72 -27.36 -1.25
N TYR A 15 -1.71 -26.05 -1.07
CA TYR A 15 -2.35 -25.39 0.06
C TYR A 15 -3.48 -24.45 -0.38
N ALA A 16 -4.50 -24.32 0.45
CA ALA A 16 -5.52 -23.31 0.27
C ALA A 16 -4.98 -21.93 0.70
N LEU A 17 -5.08 -20.94 -0.19
CA LEU A 17 -4.73 -19.56 0.12
C LEU A 17 -6.00 -18.77 0.46
N ARG A 18 -6.05 -18.24 1.69
CA ARG A 18 -7.08 -17.32 2.15
C ARG A 18 -6.48 -15.93 2.33
N THR A 19 -7.10 -14.91 1.76
CA THR A 19 -6.70 -13.51 1.91
C THR A 19 -7.82 -12.70 2.53
N GLU A 20 -7.46 -11.81 3.46
CA GLU A 20 -8.39 -10.91 4.14
C GLU A 20 -7.85 -9.47 4.14
N ILE A 21 -8.75 -8.50 4.18
CA ILE A 21 -8.41 -7.09 4.37
C ILE A 21 -9.00 -6.66 5.71
N ARG A 22 -8.14 -6.17 6.59
CA ARG A 22 -8.47 -5.68 7.93
C ARG A 22 -7.60 -4.46 8.26
N ASP A 23 -7.92 -3.76 9.33
CA ASP A 23 -7.03 -2.79 9.94
C ASP A 23 -5.77 -3.47 10.52
N GLY A 24 -4.68 -2.70 10.62
CA GLY A 24 -3.37 -3.23 11.03
C GLY A 24 -3.39 -3.91 12.39
N ASP A 25 -4.04 -3.31 13.39
CA ASP A 25 -4.12 -3.82 14.76
C ASP A 25 -4.85 -5.18 14.80
N ASN A 26 -5.91 -5.31 14.01
CA ASN A 26 -6.65 -6.56 13.90
C ASN A 26 -5.79 -7.65 13.26
N LEU A 27 -5.05 -7.32 12.19
CA LEU A 27 -4.14 -8.26 11.54
C LEU A 27 -3.06 -8.75 12.49
N LEU A 28 -2.42 -7.85 13.25
CA LEU A 28 -1.37 -8.21 14.20
C LEU A 28 -1.90 -9.10 15.33
N ARG A 29 -3.09 -8.80 15.87
CA ARG A 29 -3.75 -9.67 16.87
C ARG A 29 -4.07 -11.05 16.31
N GLN A 30 -4.57 -11.15 15.09
CA GLN A 30 -4.86 -12.44 14.46
C GLN A 30 -3.59 -13.26 14.18
N LEU A 31 -2.47 -12.61 13.85
CA LEU A 31 -1.16 -13.25 13.76
C LEU A 31 -0.72 -13.83 15.11
N GLU A 32 -0.83 -13.04 16.18
CA GLU A 32 -0.46 -13.48 17.53
C GLU A 32 -1.32 -14.66 18.01
N MET A 33 -2.61 -14.62 17.70
CA MET A 33 -3.56 -15.71 17.98
C MET A 33 -3.38 -16.93 17.07
N GLY A 34 -2.56 -16.81 16.04
CA GLY A 34 -2.32 -17.87 15.05
C GLY A 34 -3.50 -18.14 14.12
N VAL A 35 -4.38 -17.17 13.93
CA VAL A 35 -5.49 -17.23 12.97
C VAL A 35 -4.99 -16.90 11.54
N LEU A 36 -4.00 -16.01 11.44
CA LEU A 36 -3.28 -15.72 10.22
C LEU A 36 -1.85 -16.26 10.27
N ASP A 37 -1.31 -16.62 9.14
CA ASP A 37 0.09 -17.05 9.00
C ASP A 37 1.02 -15.87 8.70
N ALA A 38 0.55 -14.87 7.94
CA ALA A 38 1.30 -13.66 7.61
C ALA A 38 0.36 -12.48 7.35
N ALA A 39 0.89 -11.26 7.48
CA ALA A 39 0.19 -10.03 7.12
C ALA A 39 1.12 -9.06 6.41
N LEU A 40 0.55 -8.25 5.51
CA LEU A 40 1.20 -7.07 4.95
C LEU A 40 0.63 -5.84 5.65
N VAL A 41 1.48 -5.12 6.36
CA VAL A 41 1.10 -3.92 7.11
C VAL A 41 2.00 -2.73 6.74
N PHE A 42 1.54 -1.51 7.02
CA PHE A 42 2.26 -0.29 6.67
C PHE A 42 2.89 0.40 7.89
N GLN A 43 2.43 0.04 9.07
CA GLN A 43 2.89 0.57 10.36
C GLN A 43 2.92 -0.59 11.35
N PRO A 44 3.99 -1.39 11.38
CA PRO A 44 4.07 -2.50 12.32
C PRO A 44 4.38 -1.96 13.72
N GLU A 45 3.55 -2.31 14.68
CA GLU A 45 3.89 -2.17 16.09
C GLU A 45 4.84 -3.30 16.53
N TYR A 46 5.57 -3.07 17.63
CA TYR A 46 6.43 -4.10 18.18
C TYR A 46 5.61 -5.17 18.92
N TRP A 47 5.70 -6.40 18.43
CA TRP A 47 5.10 -7.58 19.04
C TRP A 47 6.18 -8.65 19.26
N PRO A 48 6.46 -9.08 20.52
CA PRO A 48 7.60 -9.94 20.83
C PRO A 48 7.68 -11.26 20.06
N ARG A 49 6.51 -11.83 19.69
CA ARG A 49 6.40 -13.10 18.96
C ARG A 49 6.36 -12.95 17.45
N LEU A 50 6.28 -11.74 16.95
CA LEU A 50 6.20 -11.49 15.53
C LEU A 50 7.56 -11.10 14.96
N GLN A 51 7.83 -11.59 13.77
CA GLN A 51 8.92 -11.14 12.92
C GLN A 51 8.39 -10.05 12.00
N VAL A 52 9.12 -8.95 11.93
CA VAL A 52 8.82 -7.81 11.07
C VAL A 52 9.95 -7.63 10.08
N GLU A 53 9.62 -7.63 8.81
CA GLU A 53 10.56 -7.44 7.70
C GLU A 53 10.03 -6.34 6.78
N GLN A 54 10.84 -5.32 6.52
CA GLN A 54 10.48 -4.34 5.49
C GLN A 54 10.58 -5.00 4.12
N LEU A 55 9.45 -5.14 3.46
CA LEU A 55 9.35 -5.82 2.18
C LEU A 55 9.55 -4.84 1.01
N LEU A 56 9.02 -3.64 1.16
CA LEU A 56 8.95 -2.67 0.08
C LEU A 56 8.98 -1.24 0.63
N GLU A 57 9.82 -0.39 0.04
CA GLU A 57 9.72 1.05 0.18
C GLU A 57 8.81 1.61 -0.92
N GLU A 58 7.83 2.41 -0.53
CA GLU A 58 6.89 3.03 -1.45
C GLU A 58 6.54 4.43 -0.98
N LYS A 59 6.02 5.25 -1.88
CA LYS A 59 5.59 6.62 -1.60
C LYS A 59 4.11 6.80 -1.94
N LEU A 60 3.48 7.70 -1.22
CA LEU A 60 2.22 8.31 -1.60
C LEU A 60 2.51 9.61 -2.34
N ILE A 61 2.00 9.72 -3.54
CA ILE A 61 2.11 10.90 -4.40
C ILE A 61 0.74 11.50 -4.66
N GLN A 62 0.66 12.80 -4.80
CA GLN A 62 -0.59 13.48 -5.15
C GLN A 62 -0.81 13.44 -6.64
N VAL A 63 -1.95 12.90 -7.05
CA VAL A 63 -2.39 12.85 -8.44
C VAL A 63 -3.78 13.46 -8.59
N ARG A 64 -4.10 13.88 -9.81
CA ARG A 64 -5.42 14.44 -10.16
C ARG A 64 -5.89 13.97 -11.53
N LEU A 65 -7.20 14.02 -11.75
CA LEU A 65 -7.76 13.91 -13.08
C LEU A 65 -7.66 15.29 -13.77
N PRO A 66 -6.88 15.45 -14.86
CA PRO A 66 -6.60 16.77 -15.44
C PRO A 66 -7.86 17.53 -15.85
N SER A 67 -8.86 16.83 -16.42
CA SER A 67 -10.12 17.41 -16.89
C SER A 67 -11.05 17.88 -15.77
N ARG A 68 -10.92 17.32 -14.55
CA ARG A 68 -11.72 17.63 -13.36
C ARG A 68 -10.87 17.46 -12.09
N PRO A 69 -10.03 18.43 -11.71
CA PRO A 69 -9.09 18.30 -10.61
C PRO A 69 -9.73 18.42 -9.21
N GLU A 70 -10.97 18.83 -9.11
CA GLU A 70 -11.72 18.95 -7.86
C GLU A 70 -12.82 17.88 -7.75
N PRO A 71 -13.22 17.46 -6.52
CA PRO A 71 -12.75 17.94 -5.22
C PRO A 71 -11.43 17.26 -4.77
N TYR A 72 -10.87 17.78 -3.66
CA TYR A 72 -9.82 17.04 -2.94
C TYR A 72 -10.44 15.84 -2.23
N VAL A 73 -9.90 14.66 -2.52
CA VAL A 73 -10.33 13.37 -1.97
C VAL A 73 -9.28 12.94 -0.93
N TYR A 74 -9.64 12.97 0.34
CA TYR A 74 -8.79 12.45 1.40
C TYR A 74 -8.87 10.94 1.46
N ILE A 75 -7.72 10.25 1.48
CA ILE A 75 -7.65 8.81 1.69
C ILE A 75 -6.92 8.57 3.01
N ASP A 76 -7.55 7.84 3.91
CA ASP A 76 -6.93 7.47 5.18
C ASP A 76 -5.93 6.34 4.98
N TRP A 77 -4.65 6.70 4.90
CA TRP A 77 -3.52 5.80 4.79
C TRP A 77 -2.92 5.42 6.14
N GLY A 78 -3.59 5.76 7.25
CA GLY A 78 -3.15 5.48 8.60
C GLY A 78 -2.64 6.71 9.35
N GLN A 79 -2.31 6.49 10.62
CA GLN A 79 -2.03 7.59 11.57
C GLN A 79 -0.79 8.42 11.19
N ASP A 80 0.29 7.77 10.75
CA ASP A 80 1.51 8.49 10.36
C ASP A 80 1.31 9.36 9.13
N PHE A 81 0.60 8.84 8.12
CA PHE A 81 0.21 9.64 6.97
C PHE A 81 -0.64 10.84 7.41
N ARG A 82 -1.67 10.62 8.23
CA ARG A 82 -2.54 11.69 8.70
C ARG A 82 -1.75 12.80 9.37
N ARG A 83 -0.85 12.46 10.29
CA ARG A 83 0.01 13.43 10.99
C ARG A 83 0.87 14.24 10.03
N GLN A 84 1.54 13.59 9.08
CA GLN A 84 2.41 14.24 8.10
C GLN A 84 1.61 15.09 7.10
N HIS A 85 0.48 14.55 6.62
CA HIS A 85 -0.42 15.22 5.71
C HIS A 85 -0.99 16.52 6.30
N ASP A 86 -1.52 16.46 7.52
CA ASP A 86 -2.14 17.61 8.17
C ASP A 86 -1.10 18.70 8.51
N ALA A 87 0.13 18.30 8.79
CA ALA A 87 1.24 19.24 8.99
C ALA A 87 1.67 19.91 7.66
N ALA A 88 1.69 19.15 6.55
CA ALA A 88 2.13 19.67 5.25
C ALA A 88 1.01 20.41 4.49
N LEU A 89 -0.24 20.02 4.70
CA LEU A 89 -1.43 20.50 3.98
C LEU A 89 -2.58 20.84 4.94
N PRO A 90 -2.42 21.81 5.82
CA PRO A 90 -3.43 22.12 6.85
C PRO A 90 -4.80 22.49 6.25
N ASP A 91 -4.82 23.14 5.10
CA ASP A 91 -6.06 23.50 4.39
C ASP A 91 -6.83 22.29 3.84
N LYS A 92 -6.17 21.15 3.71
CA LYS A 92 -6.76 19.88 3.23
C LYS A 92 -7.07 18.91 4.37
N ALA A 93 -6.72 19.22 5.61
CA ALA A 93 -6.97 18.37 6.78
C ALA A 93 -8.46 18.08 7.04
N ARG A 94 -9.35 18.96 6.54
CA ARG A 94 -10.82 18.82 6.64
C ARG A 94 -11.45 18.66 5.27
N ALA A 95 -11.05 17.62 4.55
CA ALA A 95 -11.66 17.32 3.26
C ALA A 95 -13.15 16.96 3.41
N ALA A 96 -13.99 17.47 2.48
CA ALA A 96 -15.42 17.16 2.45
C ALA A 96 -15.72 15.72 2.04
N LEU A 97 -14.75 15.04 1.42
CA LEU A 97 -14.85 13.67 0.95
C LEU A 97 -13.66 12.86 1.42
N SER A 98 -13.93 11.75 2.07
CA SER A 98 -12.89 10.86 2.56
C SER A 98 -13.21 9.38 2.30
N PHE A 99 -12.16 8.58 2.09
CA PHE A 99 -12.21 7.13 1.95
C PHE A 99 -11.19 6.49 2.88
N ASN A 100 -11.49 5.31 3.36
CA ASN A 100 -10.56 4.45 4.09
C ASN A 100 -10.03 3.28 3.23
N LEU A 101 -10.38 3.25 1.94
CA LEU A 101 -9.98 2.21 1.00
C LEU A 101 -9.47 2.83 -0.29
N GLY A 102 -8.15 2.77 -0.51
CA GLY A 102 -7.48 3.37 -1.66
C GLY A 102 -8.02 2.95 -3.03
N PRO A 103 -8.28 1.66 -3.31
CA PRO A 103 -8.88 1.21 -4.57
C PRO A 103 -10.25 1.84 -4.86
N LEU A 104 -11.09 1.99 -3.85
CA LEU A 104 -12.39 2.64 -4.00
C LEU A 104 -12.26 4.14 -4.29
N ALA A 105 -11.33 4.80 -3.57
CA ALA A 105 -11.01 6.20 -3.81
C ALA A 105 -10.49 6.44 -5.24
N LEU A 106 -9.65 5.52 -5.76
CA LEU A 106 -9.14 5.62 -7.12
C LEU A 106 -10.26 5.47 -8.16
N GLN A 107 -11.14 4.50 -7.98
CA GLN A 107 -12.32 4.34 -8.86
C GLN A 107 -13.19 5.59 -8.85
N TYR A 108 -13.45 6.16 -7.67
CA TYR A 108 -14.19 7.41 -7.56
C TYR A 108 -13.52 8.54 -8.35
N LEU A 109 -12.20 8.73 -8.15
CA LEU A 109 -11.44 9.79 -8.81
C LEU A 109 -11.44 9.63 -10.34
N LEU A 110 -11.27 8.42 -10.84
CA LEU A 110 -11.31 8.14 -12.28
C LEU A 110 -12.68 8.42 -12.92
N GLN A 111 -13.76 8.19 -12.19
CA GLN A 111 -15.14 8.38 -12.69
C GLN A 111 -15.64 9.80 -12.52
N ASN A 112 -15.35 10.41 -11.38
CA ASN A 112 -15.98 11.67 -10.96
C ASN A 112 -15.03 12.88 -10.99
N GLY A 113 -13.73 12.62 -11.11
CA GLY A 113 -12.71 13.65 -10.95
C GLY A 113 -12.22 13.76 -9.52
N GLY A 114 -11.28 14.66 -9.32
CA GLY A 114 -10.71 14.95 -8.02
C GLY A 114 -9.17 14.91 -8.01
N THR A 115 -8.64 15.19 -6.83
CA THR A 115 -7.22 15.15 -6.50
C THR A 115 -7.05 14.39 -5.19
N GLY A 116 -6.05 13.51 -5.08
CA GLY A 116 -5.80 12.75 -3.86
C GLY A 116 -4.43 12.10 -3.85
N TYR A 117 -4.06 11.54 -2.69
CA TYR A 117 -2.81 10.81 -2.52
C TYR A 117 -2.99 9.33 -2.76
N PHE A 118 -2.13 8.76 -3.60
CA PHE A 118 -2.14 7.34 -3.95
C PHE A 118 -0.72 6.78 -3.97
N ARG A 119 -0.64 5.47 -3.78
CA ARG A 119 0.61 4.73 -3.90
C ARG A 119 1.12 4.80 -5.32
N THR A 120 2.40 5.08 -5.49
CA THR A 120 3.04 5.25 -6.80
C THR A 120 2.75 4.10 -7.75
N ARG A 121 2.92 2.86 -7.32
CA ARG A 121 2.67 1.66 -8.14
C ARG A 121 1.22 1.54 -8.62
N VAL A 122 0.27 2.00 -7.81
CA VAL A 122 -1.16 1.88 -8.13
C VAL A 122 -1.56 2.84 -9.24
N VAL A 123 -0.97 4.02 -9.27
CA VAL A 123 -1.35 5.07 -10.23
C VAL A 123 -0.43 5.16 -11.45
N GLN A 124 0.66 4.40 -11.46
CA GLN A 124 1.68 4.51 -12.49
C GLN A 124 1.13 4.33 -13.91
N SER A 125 0.38 3.29 -14.18
CA SER A 125 -0.20 3.05 -15.51
C SER A 125 -1.12 4.18 -15.98
N TYR A 126 -1.79 4.84 -15.04
CA TYR A 126 -2.64 6.00 -15.34
C TYR A 126 -1.82 7.26 -15.61
N LEU A 127 -0.67 7.40 -14.95
CA LEU A 127 0.28 8.49 -15.24
C LEU A 127 0.93 8.29 -16.61
N ASP A 128 1.40 7.08 -16.91
CA ASP A 128 2.04 6.74 -18.19
C ASP A 128 1.08 6.93 -19.38
N SER A 129 -0.20 6.65 -19.17
CA SER A 129 -1.25 6.84 -20.18
C SER A 129 -1.82 8.25 -20.25
N GLY A 130 -1.41 9.14 -19.35
CA GLY A 130 -1.91 10.52 -19.28
C GLY A 130 -3.36 10.66 -18.76
N VAL A 131 -3.95 9.56 -18.25
CA VAL A 131 -5.28 9.59 -17.62
C VAL A 131 -5.25 10.38 -16.33
N LEU A 132 -4.21 10.19 -15.53
CA LEU A 132 -3.92 11.00 -14.35
C LEU A 132 -2.64 11.80 -14.57
N GLU A 133 -2.53 12.89 -13.86
CA GLU A 133 -1.29 13.65 -13.78
C GLU A 133 -0.85 13.85 -12.33
N ARG A 134 0.45 13.93 -12.11
CA ARG A 134 1.01 14.26 -10.82
C ARG A 134 0.82 15.74 -10.53
N VAL A 135 0.45 16.08 -9.30
CA VAL A 135 0.36 17.47 -8.88
C VAL A 135 1.77 18.03 -8.63
N PRO A 136 2.21 19.05 -9.39
CA PRO A 136 3.55 19.60 -9.24
C PRO A 136 3.79 20.16 -7.84
N LYS A 137 5.00 19.94 -7.30
CA LYS A 137 5.43 20.45 -5.99
C LYS A 137 4.60 20.00 -4.78
N ALA A 138 3.69 19.04 -4.96
CA ALA A 138 3.00 18.42 -3.85
C ALA A 138 3.99 17.61 -3.00
N PRO A 139 3.89 17.63 -1.65
CA PRO A 139 4.74 16.81 -0.81
C PRO A 139 4.51 15.33 -1.09
N GLU A 140 5.57 14.53 -0.92
CA GLU A 140 5.49 13.07 -0.98
C GLU A 140 5.60 12.51 0.43
N PHE A 141 4.95 11.37 0.68
CA PHE A 141 4.99 10.71 1.98
C PHE A 141 5.52 9.29 1.81
N SER A 142 6.49 8.90 2.65
CA SER A 142 6.96 7.52 2.70
C SER A 142 5.82 6.59 3.17
N TYR A 143 5.68 5.45 2.51
CA TYR A 143 4.63 4.47 2.79
C TYR A 143 5.16 3.04 2.65
N PRO A 144 6.12 2.64 3.50
CA PRO A 144 6.73 1.33 3.42
C PRO A 144 5.72 0.22 3.72
N THR A 145 5.94 -0.94 3.09
CA THR A 145 5.16 -2.16 3.35
C THR A 145 6.03 -3.16 4.08
N TYR A 146 5.50 -3.72 5.16
CA TYR A 146 6.16 -4.72 5.97
C TYR A 146 5.45 -6.06 5.86
N LEU A 147 6.23 -7.12 5.74
CA LEU A 147 5.78 -8.49 5.95
C LEU A 147 5.93 -8.80 7.44
N VAL A 148 4.84 -9.22 8.05
CA VAL A 148 4.79 -9.62 9.47
C VAL A 148 4.27 -11.04 9.57
N TYR A 149 4.94 -11.89 10.35
CA TYR A 149 4.58 -13.28 10.56
C TYR A 149 5.02 -13.79 11.93
N SER A 150 4.43 -14.89 12.38
CA SER A 150 4.79 -15.49 13.67
C SER A 150 6.13 -16.21 13.58
N ARG A 151 6.99 -16.02 14.59
CA ARG A 151 8.26 -16.77 14.74
C ARG A 151 8.03 -18.25 15.05
N ASP A 152 6.91 -18.57 15.66
CA ASP A 152 6.60 -19.91 16.16
C ASP A 152 5.92 -20.78 15.08
N ARG A 153 5.60 -20.19 13.92
CA ARG A 153 4.95 -20.85 12.79
C ARG A 153 5.89 -20.86 11.59
N ASP A 154 6.74 -21.87 11.53
CA ASP A 154 7.61 -22.10 10.40
C ASP A 154 7.16 -23.36 9.65
N SER A 155 6.86 -23.20 8.36
CA SER A 155 6.62 -24.31 7.45
C SER A 155 7.32 -24.05 6.11
N ALA A 156 7.77 -25.12 5.46
CA ALA A 156 8.44 -25.00 4.16
C ALA A 156 7.58 -24.26 3.12
N ALA A 157 6.26 -24.46 3.13
CA ALA A 157 5.34 -23.77 2.24
C ALA A 157 5.25 -22.27 2.54
N LEU A 158 5.27 -21.89 3.82
CA LEU A 158 5.22 -20.49 4.22
C LEU A 158 6.51 -19.78 3.84
N GLN A 159 7.67 -20.40 4.06
CA GLN A 159 8.96 -19.86 3.64
C GLN A 159 9.03 -19.73 2.11
N GLN A 160 8.57 -20.71 1.37
CA GLN A 160 8.50 -20.63 -0.09
C GLN A 160 7.61 -19.46 -0.55
N ALA A 161 6.47 -19.23 0.12
CA ALA A 161 5.60 -18.09 -0.16
C ALA A 161 6.30 -16.75 0.11
N PHE A 162 7.06 -16.65 1.20
CA PHE A 162 7.81 -15.45 1.54
C PHE A 162 8.95 -15.18 0.56
N ASP A 163 9.69 -16.22 0.16
CA ASP A 163 10.77 -16.08 -0.82
C ASP A 163 10.23 -15.61 -2.16
N LEU A 164 9.15 -16.21 -2.63
CA LEU A 164 8.47 -15.77 -3.84
C LEU A 164 7.98 -14.31 -3.74
N LEU A 165 7.40 -13.93 -2.60
CA LEU A 165 6.95 -12.57 -2.37
C LEU A 165 8.12 -11.57 -2.40
N ARG A 166 9.28 -11.91 -1.80
CA ARG A 166 10.50 -11.10 -1.85
C ARG A 166 11.03 -10.95 -3.28
N GLU A 167 11.01 -12.02 -4.07
CA GLU A 167 11.43 -11.97 -5.48
C GLU A 167 10.51 -11.10 -6.33
N LEU A 168 9.19 -11.25 -6.16
CA LEU A 168 8.20 -10.44 -6.85
C LEU A 168 8.35 -8.94 -6.54
N VAL A 169 8.63 -8.63 -5.27
CA VAL A 169 8.87 -7.24 -4.86
C VAL A 169 10.16 -6.69 -5.45
N LYS A 170 11.24 -7.49 -5.51
CA LYS A 170 12.52 -7.06 -6.11
C LYS A 170 12.37 -6.80 -7.61
N SER A 171 11.66 -7.64 -8.34
CA SER A 171 11.41 -7.42 -9.77
C SER A 171 10.58 -6.16 -10.03
N ASP A 172 9.73 -5.81 -9.08
CA ASP A 172 8.93 -4.59 -9.09
C ASP A 172 9.68 -3.35 -8.53
N SER A 173 10.81 -3.49 -7.83
CA SER A 173 11.49 -2.37 -7.15
C SER A 173 12.18 -1.38 -8.09
N ASP A 174 12.36 -1.74 -9.36
CA ASP A 174 12.80 -0.82 -10.43
C ASP A 174 11.89 0.41 -10.60
N TRP A 175 10.70 0.36 -10.01
CA TRP A 175 9.73 1.46 -9.99
C TRP A 175 10.09 2.62 -9.05
N SER A 176 10.76 2.35 -7.93
CA SER A 176 11.15 3.41 -6.99
C SER A 176 12.27 4.29 -7.53
N GLN A 177 13.13 3.75 -8.38
CA GLN A 177 14.24 4.46 -9.01
C GLN A 177 13.80 5.38 -10.17
N ARG A 178 12.63 5.15 -10.76
CA ARG A 178 12.09 6.01 -11.83
C ARG A 178 11.57 7.36 -11.35
N TRP A 179 11.50 7.57 -10.04
CA TRP A 179 10.88 8.76 -9.44
C TRP A 179 11.85 9.62 -8.64
N ASP A 180 13.13 9.57 -8.93
CA ASP A 180 14.04 10.59 -8.44
C ASP A 180 13.77 11.90 -9.25
N PRO A 181 13.18 12.94 -8.61
CA PRO A 181 12.68 14.12 -9.34
C PRO A 181 13.77 15.15 -9.62
N LEU A 182 15.03 14.75 -9.74
CA LEU A 182 16.12 15.71 -9.89
C LEU A 182 17.07 15.33 -11.00
N THR A 183 16.69 15.63 -12.18
CA THR A 183 17.58 16.25 -13.18
C THR A 183 16.77 17.17 -14.07
#